data_041003fa11baea4c236d28bc97551d0f
#
_entry.id   041003fa11baea4c236d28bc97551d0f
#
_cell.length_a   1.000
_cell.length_b   1.000
_cell.length_c   1.000
_cell.angle_alpha   90.00
_cell.angle_beta   90.00
_cell.angle_gamma   90.00
#
_symmetry.space_group_name_H-M   'P 1'
#
loop_
_entity.id
_entity.type
_entity.pdbx_description
1 polymer ?
#
loop_
_entity_poly.entity_id
_entity_poly.type
_entity_poly.pdbx_seq_one_letter_code
_entity_poly.pdbx_strand_id
1 'polypeptide(L)'
;METIKLKILDEAGHTLMTCDADTAVSLVYTNCYKPGDRVALEIDHPGQYCVIQFEDTMPEALVYVVKREINFHIPFGEQAITYSPKSFAGSRHVIRARLALPEEIAARRNLAFNCYDEHGDTGFYPHASANVETRGEAVFAARNAIDGIFENSAHGEYPYQSWGINRDPNAALTLDFGREVLLDELRITERADFPHDNYWVKATVEFSDGSQLDIPLVKSAKPQSVAFEPKWVRSLVLKDLIQAEGTSPFPALTQIEAFGTEVK
;
A
#
# COMPACT_ATOMS: atom_id res chain seq x y z
N MET A 1 -13.78 -26.08 -10.07
CA MET A 1 -13.06 -25.73 -8.82
C MET A 1 -12.22 -24.52 -9.16
N GLU A 2 -12.22 -23.52 -8.32
CA GLU A 2 -11.35 -22.34 -8.52
C GLU A 2 -9.92 -22.74 -8.16
N THR A 3 -8.96 -22.38 -9.03
CA THR A 3 -7.55 -22.69 -8.81
C THR A 3 -6.77 -21.41 -8.54
N ILE A 4 -5.95 -21.43 -7.52
CA ILE A 4 -5.00 -20.38 -7.18
C ILE A 4 -3.58 -20.95 -7.33
N LYS A 5 -2.70 -20.20 -8.00
CA LYS A 5 -1.34 -20.64 -8.30
C LYS A 5 -0.31 -19.58 -7.97
N LEU A 6 0.75 -19.99 -7.29
CA LEU A 6 1.94 -19.17 -7.05
C LEU A 6 3.08 -19.63 -7.95
N LYS A 7 3.81 -18.67 -8.48
CA LYS A 7 5.02 -18.89 -9.28
C LYS A 7 6.14 -17.97 -8.78
N ILE A 8 7.37 -18.43 -8.84
CA ILE A 8 8.55 -17.56 -8.83
C ILE A 8 9.07 -17.54 -10.26
N LEU A 9 9.16 -16.35 -10.81
CA LEU A 9 9.63 -16.11 -12.18
C LEU A 9 10.96 -15.37 -12.15
N ASP A 10 11.87 -15.69 -13.07
CA ASP A 10 13.08 -14.90 -13.28
C ASP A 10 12.78 -13.64 -14.13
N GLU A 11 13.79 -12.81 -14.36
CA GLU A 11 13.72 -11.59 -15.18
C GLU A 11 13.19 -11.88 -16.60
N ALA A 12 13.55 -13.02 -17.19
CA ALA A 12 13.13 -13.44 -18.52
C ALA A 12 11.70 -14.04 -18.55
N GLY A 13 11.07 -14.24 -17.37
CA GLY A 13 9.75 -14.84 -17.25
C GLY A 13 9.75 -16.37 -17.19
N HIS A 14 10.90 -17.02 -17.07
CA HIS A 14 10.94 -18.46 -16.87
C HIS A 14 10.51 -18.80 -15.45
N THR A 15 9.70 -19.85 -15.33
CA THR A 15 9.25 -20.34 -14.02
C THR A 15 10.38 -21.07 -13.30
N LEU A 16 10.84 -20.49 -12.18
CA LEU A 16 11.83 -21.10 -11.29
C LEU A 16 11.17 -22.10 -10.34
N MET A 17 9.96 -21.80 -9.89
CA MET A 17 9.17 -22.64 -9.02
C MET A 17 7.69 -22.35 -9.17
N THR A 18 6.82 -23.34 -8.98
CA THR A 18 5.37 -23.18 -9.01
C THR A 18 4.68 -24.13 -8.05
N CYS A 19 3.55 -23.71 -7.52
CA CYS A 19 2.63 -24.53 -6.74
C CYS A 19 1.21 -24.04 -6.97
N ASP A 20 0.23 -24.95 -7.03
CA ASP A 20 -1.18 -24.63 -7.21
C ASP A 20 -2.06 -25.45 -6.25
N ALA A 21 -3.25 -24.93 -5.96
CA ALA A 21 -4.25 -25.57 -5.14
C ALA A 21 -5.64 -24.96 -5.42
N ASP A 22 -6.70 -25.52 -4.83
CA ASP A 22 -8.06 -25.04 -5.06
C ASP A 22 -8.31 -23.63 -4.49
N THR A 23 -8.09 -23.42 -3.20
CA THR A 23 -8.44 -22.14 -2.54
C THR A 23 -7.32 -21.50 -1.73
N ALA A 24 -6.27 -22.26 -1.41
CA ALA A 24 -5.13 -21.80 -0.62
C ALA A 24 -3.86 -22.53 -1.04
N VAL A 25 -2.81 -21.78 -1.31
CA VAL A 25 -1.52 -22.27 -1.79
C VAL A 25 -0.38 -21.73 -0.94
N SER A 26 0.60 -22.57 -0.67
CA SER A 26 1.86 -22.19 -0.02
C SER A 26 3.02 -22.75 -0.82
N LEU A 27 4.02 -21.91 -1.08
CA LEU A 27 5.24 -22.24 -1.81
C LEU A 27 6.45 -21.94 -0.93
N VAL A 28 7.38 -22.90 -0.83
CA VAL A 28 8.66 -22.72 -0.13
C VAL A 28 9.76 -22.61 -1.16
N TYR A 29 10.31 -21.40 -1.33
CA TYR A 29 11.42 -21.16 -2.24
C TYR A 29 12.74 -21.28 -1.50
N THR A 30 13.64 -22.14 -1.98
CA THR A 30 14.88 -22.53 -1.27
C THR A 30 16.16 -21.98 -1.92
N ASN A 31 16.04 -20.93 -2.73
CA ASN A 31 17.16 -20.23 -3.34
C ASN A 31 17.16 -18.75 -2.96
N CYS A 32 18.29 -18.07 -3.10
CA CYS A 32 18.34 -16.62 -3.02
C CYS A 32 17.65 -16.01 -4.24
N TYR A 33 16.88 -14.95 -4.02
CA TYR A 33 16.36 -14.12 -5.09
C TYR A 33 17.46 -13.39 -5.84
N LYS A 34 17.20 -13.06 -7.10
CA LYS A 34 18.07 -12.26 -7.98
C LYS A 34 17.33 -11.02 -8.47
N PRO A 35 18.05 -9.96 -8.86
CA PRO A 35 17.42 -8.82 -9.53
C PRO A 35 16.57 -9.27 -10.73
N GLY A 36 15.33 -8.76 -10.82
CA GLY A 36 14.35 -9.14 -11.84
C GLY A 36 13.47 -10.35 -11.50
N ASP A 37 13.78 -11.08 -10.42
CA ASP A 37 12.87 -12.12 -9.91
C ASP A 37 11.56 -11.49 -9.40
N ARG A 38 10.45 -12.23 -9.54
CA ARG A 38 9.13 -11.81 -9.06
C ARG A 38 8.29 -12.97 -8.59
N VAL A 39 7.41 -12.69 -7.66
CA VAL A 39 6.30 -13.57 -7.28
C VAL A 39 5.13 -13.27 -8.20
N ALA A 40 4.59 -14.29 -8.86
CA ALA A 40 3.36 -14.18 -9.62
C ALA A 40 2.24 -14.98 -8.93
N LEU A 41 1.07 -14.36 -8.79
CA LEU A 41 -0.17 -15.01 -8.37
C LEU A 41 -1.11 -15.09 -9.57
N GLU A 42 -1.52 -16.32 -9.92
CA GLU A 42 -2.49 -16.58 -10.97
C GLU A 42 -3.79 -17.10 -10.35
N ILE A 43 -4.93 -16.56 -10.80
CA ILE A 43 -6.27 -16.94 -10.38
C ILE A 43 -7.16 -17.20 -11.60
N ASP A 44 -8.13 -18.08 -11.49
CA ASP A 44 -8.99 -18.47 -12.62
C ASP A 44 -9.87 -17.30 -13.09
N HIS A 45 -10.39 -16.51 -12.17
CA HIS A 45 -11.33 -15.44 -12.46
C HIS A 45 -10.89 -14.10 -11.83
N PRO A 46 -10.74 -13.00 -12.61
CA PRO A 46 -10.59 -11.67 -12.07
C PRO A 46 -11.77 -11.24 -11.19
N GLY A 47 -11.54 -10.28 -10.30
CA GLY A 47 -12.57 -9.78 -9.39
C GLY A 47 -12.65 -10.59 -8.09
N GLN A 48 -11.56 -11.22 -7.68
CA GLN A 48 -11.47 -12.02 -6.45
C GLN A 48 -10.77 -11.26 -5.33
N TYR A 49 -11.21 -11.53 -4.11
CA TYR A 49 -10.50 -11.10 -2.90
C TYR A 49 -9.52 -12.19 -2.49
N CYS A 50 -8.25 -11.81 -2.43
CA CYS A 50 -7.17 -12.71 -2.04
C CYS A 50 -6.48 -12.18 -0.76
N VAL A 51 -6.08 -13.08 0.11
CA VAL A 51 -5.13 -12.79 1.18
C VAL A 51 -3.78 -13.30 0.71
N ILE A 52 -2.83 -12.38 0.58
CA ILE A 52 -1.48 -12.64 0.06
C ILE A 52 -0.43 -12.38 1.13
N GLN A 53 0.61 -13.21 1.13
CA GLN A 53 1.85 -13.03 1.87
C GLN A 53 3.00 -13.47 0.96
N PHE A 54 3.59 -12.52 0.24
CA PHE A 54 4.67 -12.79 -0.71
C PHE A 54 6.05 -12.82 -0.06
N GLU A 55 6.11 -12.44 1.21
CA GLU A 55 7.32 -12.51 2.04
C GLU A 55 6.93 -12.81 3.49
N ASP A 56 7.54 -13.83 4.10
CA ASP A 56 7.19 -14.31 5.44
C ASP A 56 7.59 -13.35 6.59
N THR A 57 8.42 -12.36 6.33
CA THR A 57 8.74 -11.28 7.26
C THR A 57 7.79 -10.07 7.15
N MET A 58 6.87 -10.09 6.20
CA MET A 58 5.86 -9.05 5.99
C MET A 58 4.46 -9.56 6.40
N PRO A 59 3.54 -8.68 6.80
CA PRO A 59 2.18 -9.09 7.13
C PRO A 59 1.41 -9.61 5.92
N GLU A 60 0.32 -10.34 6.18
CA GLU A 60 -0.68 -10.64 5.16
C GLU A 60 -1.44 -9.38 4.75
N ALA A 61 -1.78 -9.27 3.46
CA ALA A 61 -2.65 -8.22 2.93
C ALA A 61 -3.87 -8.83 2.25
N LEU A 62 -5.07 -8.29 2.56
CA LEU A 62 -6.30 -8.64 1.85
C LEU A 62 -6.45 -7.67 0.68
N VAL A 63 -6.31 -8.18 -0.54
CA VAL A 63 -6.31 -7.43 -1.79
C VAL A 63 -7.43 -7.86 -2.72
N TYR A 64 -7.89 -6.92 -3.57
CA TYR A 64 -8.85 -7.19 -4.63
C TYR A 64 -8.10 -7.29 -5.96
N VAL A 65 -8.15 -8.46 -6.59
CA VAL A 65 -7.36 -8.81 -7.78
C VAL A 65 -8.24 -8.69 -9.02
N VAL A 66 -7.86 -7.81 -9.96
CA VAL A 66 -8.66 -7.52 -11.18
C VAL A 66 -8.07 -8.12 -12.46
N LYS A 67 -6.92 -8.78 -12.37
CA LYS A 67 -6.26 -9.49 -13.47
C LYS A 67 -6.15 -10.98 -13.15
N ARG A 68 -6.03 -11.80 -14.18
CA ARG A 68 -5.81 -13.26 -14.00
C ARG A 68 -4.44 -13.57 -13.42
N GLU A 69 -3.46 -12.75 -13.71
CA GLU A 69 -2.11 -12.85 -13.16
C GLU A 69 -1.69 -11.47 -12.66
N ILE A 70 -1.20 -11.43 -11.43
CA ILE A 70 -0.55 -10.28 -10.83
C ILE A 70 0.89 -10.63 -10.51
N ASN A 71 1.76 -9.64 -10.53
CA ASN A 71 3.17 -9.80 -10.24
C ASN A 71 3.57 -8.85 -9.12
N PHE A 72 4.45 -9.33 -8.24
CA PHE A 72 5.15 -8.53 -7.24
C PHE A 72 6.65 -8.71 -7.48
N HIS A 73 7.35 -7.62 -7.80
CA HIS A 73 8.77 -7.64 -8.09
C HIS A 73 9.58 -7.68 -6.79
N ILE A 74 10.51 -8.62 -6.70
CA ILE A 74 11.40 -8.70 -5.54
C ILE A 74 12.28 -7.44 -5.53
N PRO A 75 12.22 -6.63 -4.44
CA PRO A 75 12.92 -5.36 -4.41
C PRO A 75 14.44 -5.54 -4.29
N PHE A 76 15.19 -4.83 -5.12
CA PHE A 76 16.64 -4.76 -5.09
C PHE A 76 17.14 -3.31 -5.17
N GLY A 77 18.38 -3.08 -4.72
CA GLY A 77 18.99 -1.75 -4.78
C GLY A 77 18.17 -0.72 -4.01
N GLU A 78 17.85 0.40 -4.65
CA GLU A 78 17.09 1.49 -4.04
C GLU A 78 15.69 1.07 -3.59
N GLN A 79 15.04 0.16 -4.29
CA GLN A 79 13.71 -0.33 -3.91
C GLN A 79 13.74 -1.12 -2.60
N ALA A 80 14.84 -1.86 -2.33
CA ALA A 80 14.96 -2.70 -1.15
C ALA A 80 15.07 -1.90 0.16
N ILE A 81 15.51 -0.64 0.11
CA ILE A 81 15.71 0.17 1.32
C ILE A 81 14.41 0.58 2.02
N THR A 82 13.26 0.41 1.37
CA THR A 82 11.91 0.64 1.95
C THR A 82 11.33 -0.59 2.63
N TYR A 83 12.06 -1.69 2.64
CA TYR A 83 11.66 -2.94 3.30
C TYR A 83 12.61 -3.28 4.43
N SER A 84 12.15 -4.12 5.36
CA SER A 84 13.03 -4.65 6.39
C SER A 84 14.26 -5.31 5.76
N PRO A 85 15.47 -5.09 6.27
CA PRO A 85 16.67 -5.76 5.76
C PRO A 85 16.63 -7.29 5.93
N LYS A 86 15.62 -7.82 6.62
CA LYS A 86 15.35 -9.25 6.73
C LYS A 86 14.46 -9.75 5.59
N SER A 87 13.67 -8.89 4.97
CA SER A 87 12.75 -9.26 3.89
C SER A 87 13.53 -9.61 2.63
N PHE A 88 13.08 -10.65 1.96
CA PHE A 88 13.67 -11.19 0.71
C PHE A 88 15.14 -11.64 0.85
N ALA A 89 15.66 -11.71 2.07
CA ALA A 89 17.06 -12.05 2.35
C ALA A 89 17.25 -13.55 2.58
N GLY A 90 18.40 -14.08 2.17
CA GLY A 90 18.74 -15.48 2.37
C GLY A 90 18.20 -16.40 1.29
N SER A 91 18.01 -17.67 1.63
CA SER A 91 17.65 -18.73 0.68
C SER A 91 16.48 -19.60 1.15
N ARG A 92 15.63 -19.07 1.99
CA ARG A 92 14.40 -19.77 2.43
C ARG A 92 13.31 -18.76 2.64
N HIS A 93 12.28 -18.85 1.79
CA HIS A 93 11.16 -17.93 1.74
C HIS A 93 9.86 -18.73 1.72
N VAL A 94 8.88 -18.33 2.52
CA VAL A 94 7.55 -18.92 2.53
C VAL A 94 6.57 -17.90 1.94
N ILE A 95 6.02 -18.25 0.80
CA ILE A 95 5.06 -17.44 0.04
C ILE A 95 3.69 -18.09 0.16
N ARG A 96 2.66 -17.30 0.47
CA ARG A 96 1.30 -17.80 0.62
C ARG A 96 0.31 -16.94 -0.13
N ALA A 97 -0.74 -17.58 -0.64
CA ALA A 97 -1.91 -16.91 -1.14
C ALA A 97 -3.15 -17.79 -0.92
N ARG A 98 -4.28 -17.17 -0.67
CA ARG A 98 -5.57 -17.85 -0.57
C ARG A 98 -6.71 -16.91 -0.98
N LEU A 99 -7.84 -17.47 -1.32
CA LEU A 99 -9.07 -16.68 -1.41
C LEU A 99 -9.46 -16.20 -0.01
N ALA A 100 -9.96 -14.96 0.05
CA ALA A 100 -10.45 -14.41 1.31
C ALA A 100 -11.77 -15.07 1.71
N LEU A 101 -11.98 -15.24 3.02
CA LEU A 101 -13.22 -15.78 3.56
C LEU A 101 -14.33 -14.70 3.51
N PRO A 102 -15.60 -15.09 3.37
CA PRO A 102 -16.72 -14.16 3.34
C PRO A 102 -16.77 -13.20 4.54
N GLU A 103 -16.42 -13.68 5.73
CA GLU A 103 -16.36 -12.88 6.96
C GLU A 103 -15.22 -11.85 6.96
N GLU A 104 -14.08 -12.18 6.35
CA GLU A 104 -12.96 -11.23 6.18
C GLU A 104 -13.33 -10.10 5.20
N ILE A 105 -14.03 -10.46 4.11
CA ILE A 105 -14.54 -9.51 3.13
C ILE A 105 -15.58 -8.58 3.80
N ALA A 106 -16.52 -9.15 4.55
CA ALA A 106 -17.62 -8.40 5.17
C ALA A 106 -17.20 -7.54 6.38
N ALA A 107 -16.02 -7.79 6.95
CA ALA A 107 -15.55 -7.07 8.13
C ALA A 107 -15.25 -5.58 7.82
N ARG A 108 -15.66 -4.68 8.73
CA ARG A 108 -15.18 -3.31 8.72
C ARG A 108 -13.69 -3.29 9.04
N ARG A 109 -12.88 -2.75 8.16
CA ARG A 109 -11.41 -2.73 8.28
C ARG A 109 -10.79 -1.51 7.60
N ASN A 110 -9.49 -1.34 7.74
CA ASN A 110 -8.72 -0.44 6.90
C ASN A 110 -8.64 -1.01 5.48
N LEU A 111 -9.37 -0.41 4.54
CA LEU A 111 -9.45 -0.80 3.12
C LEU A 111 -8.28 -0.22 2.30
N ALA A 112 -7.45 0.65 2.90
CA ALA A 112 -6.28 1.24 2.25
C ALA A 112 -5.02 0.39 2.41
N PHE A 113 -5.00 -0.60 3.31
CA PHE A 113 -3.79 -1.35 3.61
C PHE A 113 -3.37 -2.30 2.48
N ASN A 114 -2.16 -2.09 1.95
CA ASN A 114 -1.51 -2.99 1.01
C ASN A 114 0.03 -2.86 1.08
N CYS A 115 0.69 -3.69 1.89
CA CYS A 115 2.15 -3.67 2.02
C CYS A 115 2.89 -4.22 0.77
N TYR A 116 2.16 -4.83 -0.18
CA TYR A 116 2.69 -5.33 -1.46
C TYR A 116 2.37 -4.40 -2.63
N ASP A 117 1.86 -3.19 -2.37
CA ASP A 117 1.66 -2.20 -3.42
C ASP A 117 2.98 -1.80 -4.07
N GLU A 118 2.96 -1.57 -5.36
CA GLU A 118 4.12 -1.18 -6.16
C GLU A 118 3.81 0.10 -6.94
N HIS A 119 4.84 0.70 -7.49
CA HIS A 119 4.69 1.83 -8.40
C HIS A 119 4.08 1.37 -9.74
N GLY A 120 3.04 2.04 -10.20
CA GLY A 120 2.35 1.73 -11.46
C GLY A 120 1.17 0.77 -11.31
N ASP A 121 0.63 0.28 -12.43
CA ASP A 121 -0.56 -0.59 -12.43
C ASP A 121 -0.21 -2.03 -12.03
N THR A 122 -0.46 -2.37 -10.79
CA THR A 122 -0.21 -3.69 -10.22
C THR A 122 -1.30 -4.72 -10.57
N GLY A 123 -2.53 -4.26 -10.84
CA GLY A 123 -3.69 -5.14 -11.07
C GLY A 123 -4.26 -5.76 -9.81
N PHE A 124 -3.84 -5.33 -8.63
CA PHE A 124 -4.42 -5.66 -7.33
C PHE A 124 -4.46 -4.42 -6.43
N TYR A 125 -5.50 -4.33 -5.64
CA TYR A 125 -5.90 -3.12 -4.92
C TYR A 125 -6.08 -3.38 -3.42
N PRO A 126 -5.91 -2.35 -2.55
CA PRO A 126 -5.77 -0.92 -2.87
C PRO A 126 -4.43 -0.60 -3.53
N HIS A 127 -4.40 0.50 -4.30
CA HIS A 127 -3.21 1.04 -4.94
C HIS A 127 -3.08 2.53 -4.67
N ALA A 128 -1.88 2.98 -4.27
CA ALA A 128 -1.56 4.37 -4.05
C ALA A 128 -0.67 4.92 -5.18
N SER A 129 -1.04 6.07 -5.72
CA SER A 129 -0.23 6.81 -6.68
C SER A 129 -0.23 8.30 -6.35
N ALA A 130 0.75 9.04 -6.86
CA ALA A 130 0.82 10.48 -6.65
C ALA A 130 1.28 11.19 -7.92
N ASN A 131 0.91 12.46 -8.06
CA ASN A 131 1.39 13.30 -9.16
C ASN A 131 2.85 13.76 -8.94
N VAL A 132 3.36 13.66 -7.71
CA VAL A 132 4.73 14.00 -7.34
C VAL A 132 5.22 13.13 -6.19
N GLU A 133 6.48 12.73 -6.26
CA GLU A 133 7.23 12.04 -5.22
C GLU A 133 8.59 12.71 -5.07
N THR A 134 9.08 12.87 -3.83
CA THR A 134 10.34 13.59 -3.60
C THR A 134 11.48 12.92 -4.33
N ARG A 135 12.05 13.61 -5.30
CA ARG A 135 13.17 13.19 -6.15
C ARG A 135 12.97 11.85 -6.89
N GLY A 136 11.76 11.27 -6.88
CA GLY A 136 11.49 9.93 -7.39
C GLY A 136 12.16 8.80 -6.60
N GLU A 137 12.59 9.06 -5.36
CA GLU A 137 13.23 8.08 -4.50
C GLU A 137 12.20 7.15 -3.85
N ALA A 138 12.51 5.86 -3.78
CA ALA A 138 11.62 4.83 -3.24
C ALA A 138 11.18 5.12 -1.79
N VAL A 139 12.04 5.73 -0.98
CA VAL A 139 11.73 6.11 0.42
C VAL A 139 10.65 7.19 0.54
N PHE A 140 10.28 7.86 -0.55
CA PHE A 140 9.26 8.91 -0.59
C PHE A 140 8.10 8.60 -1.56
N ALA A 141 7.99 7.36 -2.00
CA ALA A 141 6.96 6.92 -2.93
C ALA A 141 5.55 6.87 -2.29
N ALA A 142 4.52 7.06 -3.11
CA ALA A 142 3.12 7.06 -2.67
C ALA A 142 2.71 5.74 -1.98
N ARG A 143 3.21 4.60 -2.45
CA ARG A 143 2.92 3.28 -1.85
C ARG A 143 3.27 3.19 -0.36
N ASN A 144 4.26 3.96 0.10
CA ASN A 144 4.67 3.97 1.51
C ASN A 144 3.54 4.48 2.42
N ALA A 145 2.60 5.26 1.89
CA ALA A 145 1.48 5.77 2.67
C ALA A 145 0.41 4.72 3.00
N ILE A 146 0.51 3.49 2.47
CA ILE A 146 -0.45 2.40 2.70
C ILE A 146 0.20 1.07 3.08
N ASP A 147 1.50 1.07 3.37
CA ASP A 147 2.28 -0.14 3.68
C ASP A 147 2.13 -0.65 5.11
N GLY A 148 1.49 0.14 6.00
CA GLY A 148 1.26 -0.21 7.40
C GLY A 148 2.44 0.04 8.32
N ILE A 149 3.46 0.78 7.88
CA ILE A 149 4.62 1.17 8.69
C ILE A 149 4.38 2.56 9.28
N PHE A 150 4.30 2.67 10.60
CA PHE A 150 3.93 3.89 11.32
C PHE A 150 5.10 4.61 11.99
N GLU A 151 6.30 4.05 11.93
CA GLU A 151 7.50 4.60 12.53
C GLU A 151 7.90 5.89 11.81
N ASN A 152 7.94 7.00 12.53
CA ASN A 152 8.14 8.35 11.99
C ASN A 152 9.07 9.24 12.82
N SER A 153 9.91 8.66 13.67
CA SER A 153 10.92 9.39 14.46
C SER A 153 12.20 9.75 13.67
N ALA A 154 12.29 9.31 12.43
CA ALA A 154 13.32 9.66 11.46
C ALA A 154 12.70 9.66 10.05
N HIS A 155 13.47 9.83 8.97
CA HIS A 155 12.99 9.71 7.60
C HIS A 155 14.05 9.12 6.68
N GLY A 156 13.60 8.43 5.62
CA GLY A 156 14.44 7.73 4.66
C GLY A 156 14.18 6.23 4.67
N GLU A 157 15.23 5.45 4.84
CA GLU A 157 15.17 3.98 4.79
C GLU A 157 14.25 3.39 5.86
N TYR A 158 13.79 2.15 5.61
CA TYR A 158 12.97 1.39 6.54
C TYR A 158 13.46 1.50 7.99
N PRO A 159 12.59 1.73 8.97
CA PRO A 159 11.13 1.80 8.88
C PRO A 159 10.57 3.24 8.75
N TYR A 160 11.33 4.18 8.23
CA TYR A 160 11.02 5.62 8.24
C TYR A 160 10.64 6.17 6.87
N GLN A 161 10.23 5.33 5.93
CA GLN A 161 9.69 5.75 4.63
C GLN A 161 8.36 6.49 4.78
N SER A 162 8.00 7.27 3.77
CA SER A 162 6.77 8.07 3.75
C SER A 162 6.45 8.50 2.33
N TRP A 163 5.30 9.10 2.08
CA TRP A 163 5.09 9.87 0.86
C TRP A 163 5.58 11.31 1.07
N GLY A 164 6.51 11.74 0.22
CA GLY A 164 7.10 13.08 0.24
C GLY A 164 6.72 13.89 -0.99
N ILE A 165 6.21 15.12 -0.78
CA ILE A 165 5.60 15.97 -1.81
C ILE A 165 6.58 16.84 -2.62
N ASN A 166 7.88 16.68 -2.45
CA ASN A 166 8.91 17.45 -3.16
C ASN A 166 8.70 18.99 -3.15
N ARG A 167 8.06 19.54 -2.11
CA ARG A 167 7.64 20.96 -1.96
C ARG A 167 6.63 21.41 -3.02
N ASP A 168 5.96 20.53 -3.71
CA ASP A 168 4.95 20.91 -4.68
C ASP A 168 3.65 21.30 -3.97
N PRO A 169 3.17 22.56 -4.09
CA PRO A 169 1.93 22.98 -3.46
C PRO A 169 0.69 22.33 -4.08
N ASN A 170 0.82 21.72 -5.27
CA ASN A 170 -0.24 20.97 -5.95
C ASN A 170 -0.10 19.47 -5.79
N ALA A 171 0.70 19.01 -4.83
CA ALA A 171 0.87 17.60 -4.54
C ALA A 171 -0.48 16.94 -4.22
N ALA A 172 -0.72 15.78 -4.83
CA ALA A 172 -1.93 15.00 -4.66
C ALA A 172 -1.61 13.51 -4.66
N LEU A 173 -2.14 12.79 -3.67
CA LEU A 173 -2.05 11.34 -3.57
C LEU A 173 -3.43 10.75 -3.86
N THR A 174 -3.48 9.83 -4.81
CA THR A 174 -4.68 9.06 -5.15
C THR A 174 -4.60 7.69 -4.51
N LEU A 175 -5.65 7.32 -3.80
CA LEU A 175 -5.89 5.96 -3.33
C LEU A 175 -7.03 5.37 -4.13
N ASP A 176 -6.73 4.36 -4.92
CA ASP A 176 -7.70 3.59 -5.71
C ASP A 176 -8.00 2.26 -5.01
N PHE A 177 -9.27 1.94 -4.83
CA PHE A 177 -9.70 0.68 -4.24
C PHE A 177 -9.95 -0.42 -5.29
N GLY A 178 -9.91 -0.09 -6.59
CA GLY A 178 -10.19 -1.02 -7.70
C GLY A 178 -11.64 -1.48 -7.81
N ARG A 179 -12.47 -1.11 -6.85
CA ARG A 179 -13.90 -1.43 -6.74
C ARG A 179 -14.61 -0.38 -5.90
N GLU A 180 -15.93 -0.46 -5.86
CA GLU A 180 -16.73 0.37 -4.97
C GLU A 180 -16.69 -0.15 -3.53
N VAL A 181 -16.47 0.75 -2.58
CA VAL A 181 -16.42 0.49 -1.14
C VAL A 181 -17.27 1.51 -0.38
N LEU A 182 -17.69 1.19 0.83
CA LEU A 182 -18.41 2.10 1.71
C LEU A 182 -17.46 2.57 2.83
N LEU A 183 -17.02 3.83 2.77
CA LEU A 183 -16.12 4.42 3.77
C LEU A 183 -16.89 5.27 4.78
N ASP A 184 -16.44 5.28 6.04
CA ASP A 184 -17.02 6.06 7.14
C ASP A 184 -15.97 6.75 8.04
N GLU A 185 -14.67 6.47 7.87
CA GLU A 185 -13.60 7.07 8.66
C GLU A 185 -12.29 7.09 7.85
N LEU A 186 -11.56 8.19 7.97
CA LEU A 186 -10.16 8.29 7.54
C LEU A 186 -9.25 8.53 8.73
N ARG A 187 -8.02 8.04 8.66
CA ARG A 187 -6.96 8.40 9.60
C ARG A 187 -5.72 8.85 8.84
N ILE A 188 -5.18 9.98 9.25
CA ILE A 188 -3.98 10.57 8.67
C ILE A 188 -2.87 10.54 9.73
N THR A 189 -1.73 9.96 9.38
CA THR A 189 -0.53 9.96 10.21
C THR A 189 0.57 10.72 9.49
N GLU A 190 1.02 11.83 10.08
CA GLU A 190 2.06 12.69 9.55
C GLU A 190 3.41 12.43 10.23
N ARG A 191 4.50 12.89 9.63
CA ARG A 191 5.85 12.87 10.22
C ARG A 191 6.13 14.12 11.05
N ALA A 192 5.21 14.46 11.93
CA ALA A 192 5.22 15.73 12.66
C ALA A 192 6.07 15.73 13.95
N ASP A 193 6.69 14.63 14.31
CA ASP A 193 7.52 14.47 15.51
C ASP A 193 9.02 14.62 15.25
N PHE A 194 9.45 14.57 14.00
CA PHE A 194 10.86 14.69 13.65
C PHE A 194 11.31 16.16 13.64
N PRO A 195 12.51 16.51 14.21
CA PRO A 195 12.89 17.91 14.44
C PRO A 195 12.97 18.77 13.17
N HIS A 196 13.14 18.16 12.01
CA HIS A 196 13.29 18.87 10.72
C HIS A 196 12.01 18.91 9.91
N ASP A 197 11.02 18.12 10.28
CA ASP A 197 9.79 18.00 9.52
C ASP A 197 8.77 19.03 9.98
N ASN A 198 8.04 19.56 9.04
CA ASN A 198 6.85 20.33 9.27
C ASN A 198 5.64 19.41 9.22
N TYR A 199 4.44 19.95 9.25
CA TYR A 199 3.20 19.23 9.15
C TYR A 199 2.19 20.05 8.37
N TRP A 200 1.10 19.42 7.95
CA TRP A 200 -0.03 20.14 7.37
C TRP A 200 -1.02 20.51 8.47
N VAL A 201 -1.54 21.73 8.43
CA VAL A 201 -2.62 22.17 9.34
C VAL A 201 -3.99 21.81 8.80
N LYS A 202 -4.04 21.49 7.48
CA LYS A 202 -5.26 21.08 6.77
C LYS A 202 -4.86 20.29 5.53
N ALA A 203 -5.66 19.28 5.21
CA ALA A 203 -5.70 18.60 3.94
C ALA A 203 -7.16 18.52 3.44
N THR A 204 -7.37 18.40 2.14
CA THR A 204 -8.68 18.11 1.55
C THR A 204 -8.67 16.72 0.96
N VAL A 205 -9.69 15.94 1.22
CA VAL A 205 -9.96 14.67 0.53
C VAL A 205 -11.12 14.88 -0.43
N GLU A 206 -10.88 14.59 -1.71
CA GLU A 206 -11.91 14.52 -2.73
C GLU A 206 -12.24 13.06 -3.00
N PHE A 207 -13.50 12.69 -2.86
CA PHE A 207 -13.98 11.34 -3.13
C PHE A 207 -14.45 11.19 -4.59
N SER A 208 -14.43 9.96 -5.10
CA SER A 208 -14.87 9.66 -6.46
C SER A 208 -16.36 9.95 -6.75
N ASP A 209 -17.17 10.19 -5.72
CA ASP A 209 -18.56 10.69 -5.85
C ASP A 209 -18.63 12.21 -6.08
N GLY A 210 -17.47 12.90 -6.12
CA GLY A 210 -17.35 14.35 -6.29
C GLY A 210 -17.49 15.15 -4.99
N SER A 211 -17.78 14.52 -3.87
CA SER A 211 -17.82 15.19 -2.57
C SER A 211 -16.42 15.45 -2.02
N GLN A 212 -16.30 16.46 -1.16
CA GLN A 212 -15.04 16.82 -0.52
C GLN A 212 -15.18 16.85 0.99
N LEU A 213 -14.06 16.56 1.67
CA LEU A 213 -13.93 16.60 3.12
C LEU A 213 -12.64 17.37 3.49
N ASP A 214 -12.79 18.50 4.15
CA ASP A 214 -11.67 19.22 4.75
C ASP A 214 -11.28 18.57 6.07
N ILE A 215 -10.02 18.20 6.21
CA ILE A 215 -9.45 17.55 7.39
C ILE A 215 -8.54 18.54 8.10
N PRO A 216 -8.94 19.12 9.26
CA PRO A 216 -8.02 19.85 10.11
C PRO A 216 -7.03 18.89 10.75
N LEU A 217 -5.75 19.27 10.73
CA LEU A 217 -4.66 18.47 11.27
C LEU A 217 -3.90 19.27 12.32
N VAL A 218 -3.32 18.56 13.27
CA VAL A 218 -2.47 19.15 14.32
C VAL A 218 -1.09 18.48 14.29
N LYS A 219 -0.09 19.15 14.84
CA LYS A 219 1.26 18.58 14.92
C LYS A 219 1.26 17.31 15.79
N SER A 220 1.18 16.16 15.15
CA SER A 220 1.13 14.86 15.81
C SER A 220 1.66 13.76 14.89
N ALA A 221 2.51 12.90 15.45
CA ALA A 221 2.97 11.66 14.83
C ALA A 221 1.99 10.47 15.05
N LYS A 222 0.86 10.73 15.70
CA LYS A 222 -0.17 9.70 15.93
C LYS A 222 -1.27 9.81 14.89
N PRO A 223 -1.98 8.70 14.58
CA PRO A 223 -3.12 8.74 13.70
C PRO A 223 -4.17 9.75 14.15
N GLN A 224 -4.61 10.61 13.23
CA GLN A 224 -5.65 11.63 13.44
C GLN A 224 -6.90 11.17 12.70
N SER A 225 -7.94 10.80 13.46
CA SER A 225 -9.17 10.21 12.92
C SER A 225 -10.21 11.27 12.58
N VAL A 226 -10.85 11.12 11.43
CA VAL A 226 -12.00 11.90 10.99
C VAL A 226 -13.10 10.96 10.53
N ALA A 227 -14.19 10.93 11.29
CA ALA A 227 -15.40 10.18 10.91
C ALA A 227 -16.33 11.08 10.08
N PHE A 228 -17.08 10.48 9.15
CA PHE A 228 -18.05 11.15 8.29
C PHE A 228 -19.22 10.23 7.97
N GLU A 229 -20.29 10.81 7.42
CA GLU A 229 -21.40 10.01 6.93
C GLU A 229 -20.94 9.03 5.85
N PRO A 230 -21.34 7.75 5.91
CA PRO A 230 -20.85 6.73 4.99
C PRO A 230 -21.00 7.10 3.51
N LYS A 231 -19.95 6.91 2.73
CA LYS A 231 -19.86 7.26 1.32
C LYS A 231 -19.48 6.07 0.45
N TRP A 232 -20.21 5.89 -0.65
CA TRP A 232 -19.86 4.94 -1.70
C TRP A 232 -18.80 5.55 -2.61
N VAL A 233 -17.64 4.95 -2.65
CA VAL A 233 -16.52 5.50 -3.42
C VAL A 233 -15.67 4.39 -4.06
N ARG A 234 -15.00 4.71 -5.16
CA ARG A 234 -14.01 3.84 -5.82
C ARG A 234 -12.59 4.28 -5.56
N SER A 235 -12.43 5.56 -5.30
CA SER A 235 -11.13 6.17 -5.02
C SER A 235 -11.31 7.44 -4.19
N LEU A 236 -10.21 7.92 -3.64
CA LEU A 236 -10.10 9.25 -3.05
C LEU A 236 -8.77 9.91 -3.45
N VAL A 237 -8.75 11.25 -3.39
CA VAL A 237 -7.55 12.06 -3.64
C VAL A 237 -7.31 12.94 -2.42
N LEU A 238 -6.17 12.77 -1.76
CA LEU A 238 -5.65 13.66 -0.71
C LEU A 238 -4.88 14.79 -1.39
N LYS A 239 -5.33 16.03 -1.21
CA LYS A 239 -4.81 17.23 -1.88
C LYS A 239 -4.98 18.49 -1.05
N ASP A 240 -4.64 19.65 -1.63
CA ASP A 240 -4.76 20.98 -1.00
C ASP A 240 -4.11 20.99 0.40
N LEU A 241 -2.87 20.52 0.46
CA LEU A 241 -2.10 20.30 1.66
C LEU A 241 -1.56 21.65 2.19
N ILE A 242 -2.20 22.22 3.20
CA ILE A 242 -1.81 23.51 3.79
C ILE A 242 -0.75 23.28 4.85
N GLN A 243 0.48 23.68 4.55
CA GLN A 243 1.61 23.55 5.44
C GLN A 243 1.53 24.55 6.62
N ALA A 244 1.92 24.11 7.80
CA ALA A 244 2.10 24.98 8.96
C ALA A 244 3.25 25.98 8.74
N GLU A 245 3.15 27.14 9.37
CA GLU A 245 4.28 28.08 9.43
C GLU A 245 5.44 27.42 10.19
N GLY A 246 6.64 27.47 9.60
CA GLY A 246 7.82 26.85 10.20
C GLY A 246 9.04 26.91 9.29
N THR A 247 10.16 26.42 9.79
CA THR A 247 11.46 26.46 9.10
C THR A 247 11.69 25.26 8.19
N SER A 248 11.08 24.12 8.48
CA SER A 248 11.21 22.92 7.64
C SER A 248 10.21 22.97 6.49
N PRO A 249 10.66 22.83 5.23
CA PRO A 249 9.77 22.82 4.07
C PRO A 249 9.34 21.40 3.65
N PHE A 250 9.43 20.40 4.53
CA PHE A 250 9.28 18.99 4.20
C PHE A 250 8.24 18.26 5.07
N PRO A 251 6.97 18.68 5.07
CA PRO A 251 5.92 17.82 5.61
C PRO A 251 5.81 16.56 4.74
N ALA A 252 5.48 15.43 5.36
CA ALA A 252 5.32 14.16 4.67
C ALA A 252 4.21 13.33 5.32
N LEU A 253 3.63 12.41 4.55
CA LEU A 253 2.59 11.48 4.99
C LEU A 253 3.23 10.15 5.36
N THR A 254 3.09 9.73 6.61
CA THR A 254 3.49 8.39 7.04
C THR A 254 2.46 7.37 6.60
N GLN A 255 1.17 7.56 6.95
CA GLN A 255 0.10 6.64 6.57
C GLN A 255 -1.22 7.37 6.31
N ILE A 256 -1.98 6.85 5.35
CA ILE A 256 -3.42 7.10 5.19
C ILE A 256 -4.17 5.78 5.37
N GLU A 257 -5.12 5.75 6.31
CA GLU A 257 -5.99 4.62 6.52
C GLU A 257 -7.42 5.02 6.15
N ALA A 258 -8.15 4.12 5.49
CA ALA A 258 -9.53 4.32 5.09
C ALA A 258 -10.38 3.17 5.63
N PHE A 259 -11.18 3.46 6.66
CA PHE A 259 -12.02 2.45 7.29
C PHE A 259 -13.41 2.41 6.67
N GLY A 260 -13.88 1.19 6.49
CA GLY A 260 -15.17 0.94 5.89
C GLY A 260 -15.42 -0.54 5.63
N THR A 261 -16.39 -0.83 4.77
CA THR A 261 -16.80 -2.18 4.40
C THR A 261 -16.86 -2.33 2.88
N GLU A 262 -16.75 -3.58 2.43
CA GLU A 262 -17.03 -3.92 1.04
C GLU A 262 -18.53 -3.78 0.74
N VAL A 263 -18.83 -3.46 -0.52
CA VAL A 263 -20.20 -3.50 -1.04
C VAL A 263 -20.62 -4.97 -1.19
N LYS A 264 -21.81 -5.31 -0.69
CA LYS A 264 -22.40 -6.65 -0.86
C LYS A 264 -23.01 -6.81 -2.24
#